data_2d805694a5ee8d0f55b6625d61bf56a8
#
_entry.id   2d805694a5ee8d0f55b6625d61bf56a8
#
_cell.length_a   1.000
_cell.length_b   1.000
_cell.length_c   1.000
_cell.angle_alpha   90.00
_cell.angle_beta   90.00
_cell.angle_gamma   90.00
#
_symmetry.space_group_name_H-M   'P 1'
#
loop_
_entity.id
_entity.type
_entity.pdbx_description
1 polymer ?
#
loop_
_entity_poly.entity_id
_entity_poly.type
_entity_poly.pdbx_seq_one_letter_code
_entity_poly.pdbx_strand_id
1 'polypeptide(L)'
;MLDTIRWDADLIRRYDLSGPRYTSYPTAVQFHEGIGPFDQLHALRDSRKAGHPLSLYVHIPFCANICYYCACNKVITKDRGRSAPYLARLVREIEIVSRHLSREQVVEQLHFGGGTPTFLSPGQLRELMSQLRTHLNLLDDDSGDYGIEIDPREADWSTMGLLRELGFNRVSLGVQDFDMEVQKAVNRMQTPEETRTIVEAARTLQYRSINLDLIYGLPKQTPDSFARTVDEVIALQPDRLSVFNYAHLPERFMPQRRINADDLPSPGQKLEMLQRTTEQLAAAGYRYIGMDHFALPDDELAS
;
A
#
# COMPACT_ATOMS: atom_id res chain seq x y z
N MET A 1 19.19 -19.48 12.55
CA MET A 1 20.24 -18.78 11.79
C MET A 1 19.51 -17.73 10.96
N LEU A 2 19.76 -16.45 11.22
CA LEU A 2 19.27 -15.38 10.37
C LEU A 2 19.93 -15.57 9.00
N ASP A 3 19.17 -15.88 7.96
CA ASP A 3 19.66 -15.85 6.60
C ASP A 3 20.05 -14.41 6.27
N THR A 4 21.31 -14.09 6.49
CA THR A 4 21.88 -12.79 6.13
C THR A 4 21.90 -12.73 4.60
N ILE A 5 21.14 -11.80 4.03
CA ILE A 5 21.20 -11.54 2.59
C ILE A 5 22.65 -11.19 2.26
N ARG A 6 23.23 -11.99 1.36
CA ARG A 6 24.54 -11.68 0.81
C ARG A 6 24.36 -10.75 -0.37
N TRP A 7 24.82 -9.50 -0.21
CA TRP A 7 24.85 -8.56 -1.31
C TRP A 7 25.87 -9.01 -2.38
N ASP A 8 25.39 -9.21 -3.59
CA ASP A 8 26.19 -9.60 -4.75
C ASP A 8 25.95 -8.62 -5.90
N ALA A 9 26.84 -7.62 -6.00
CA ALA A 9 26.71 -6.56 -7.00
C ALA A 9 26.86 -7.07 -8.44
N ASP A 10 27.61 -8.17 -8.65
CA ASP A 10 27.78 -8.74 -10.00
C ASP A 10 26.55 -9.51 -10.44
N LEU A 11 25.93 -10.24 -9.51
CA LEU A 11 24.66 -10.91 -9.76
C LEU A 11 23.56 -9.89 -10.05
N ILE A 12 23.47 -8.81 -9.27
CA ILE A 12 22.49 -7.74 -9.47
C ILE A 12 22.68 -7.11 -10.86
N ARG A 13 23.90 -6.71 -11.21
CA ARG A 13 24.20 -6.13 -12.53
C ARG A 13 23.87 -7.06 -13.68
N ARG A 14 24.08 -8.36 -13.51
CA ARG A 14 23.78 -9.39 -14.53
C ARG A 14 22.30 -9.51 -14.82
N TYR A 15 21.44 -9.31 -13.81
CA TYR A 15 19.99 -9.47 -13.88
C TYR A 15 19.23 -8.15 -13.81
N ASP A 16 19.93 -7.00 -13.82
CA ASP A 16 19.32 -5.67 -13.87
C ASP A 16 18.82 -5.39 -15.30
N LEU A 17 17.70 -6.00 -15.62
CA LEU A 17 17.03 -5.88 -16.91
C LEU A 17 15.68 -5.17 -16.72
N SER A 18 15.33 -4.29 -17.67
CA SER A 18 13.98 -3.76 -17.75
C SER A 18 12.99 -4.89 -18.00
N GLY A 19 12.06 -5.07 -17.07
CA GLY A 19 11.06 -6.11 -17.15
C GLY A 19 9.82 -5.79 -16.32
N PRO A 20 8.74 -6.56 -16.48
CA PRO A 20 7.55 -6.39 -15.66
C PRO A 20 7.84 -6.83 -14.23
N ARG A 21 7.18 -6.17 -13.27
CA ARG A 21 7.18 -6.65 -11.89
C ARG A 21 6.43 -7.98 -11.80
N TYR A 22 7.04 -8.93 -11.12
CA TYR A 22 6.43 -10.24 -10.87
C TYR A 22 5.71 -10.21 -9.52
N THR A 23 4.67 -9.39 -9.41
CA THR A 23 3.87 -9.24 -8.19
C THR A 23 2.61 -10.11 -8.17
N SER A 24 2.32 -10.79 -9.28
CA SER A 24 1.17 -11.70 -9.42
C SER A 24 1.44 -12.78 -10.46
N TYR A 25 0.70 -13.86 -10.41
CA TYR A 25 0.68 -14.89 -11.45
C TYR A 25 -0.77 -15.14 -11.87
N PRO A 26 -1.07 -15.01 -13.18
CA PRO A 26 -0.17 -14.55 -14.24
C PRO A 26 0.29 -13.11 -14.00
N THR A 27 1.45 -12.75 -14.55
CA THR A 27 1.96 -11.37 -14.50
C THR A 27 1.12 -10.43 -15.36
N ALA A 28 1.10 -9.14 -15.05
CA ALA A 28 0.26 -8.15 -15.74
C ALA A 28 0.48 -8.10 -17.27
N VAL A 29 1.67 -8.46 -17.78
CA VAL A 29 1.95 -8.53 -19.22
C VAL A 29 1.20 -9.66 -19.93
N GLN A 30 0.69 -10.64 -19.19
CA GLN A 30 -0.10 -11.75 -19.74
C GLN A 30 -1.61 -11.44 -19.73
N PHE A 31 -2.03 -10.32 -19.15
CA PHE A 31 -3.43 -9.92 -19.16
C PHE A 31 -3.85 -9.54 -20.59
N HIS A 32 -5.02 -9.97 -21.00
CA HIS A 32 -5.58 -9.72 -22.32
C HIS A 32 -7.10 -9.48 -22.25
N GLU A 33 -7.64 -8.87 -23.28
CA GLU A 33 -9.06 -8.50 -23.34
C GLU A 33 -10.01 -9.70 -23.56
N GLY A 34 -9.47 -10.91 -23.71
CA GLY A 34 -10.27 -12.13 -23.90
C GLY A 34 -10.97 -12.64 -22.63
N ILE A 35 -10.66 -12.05 -21.46
CA ILE A 35 -11.34 -12.36 -20.19
C ILE A 35 -12.56 -11.45 -20.05
N GLY A 36 -13.73 -12.03 -20.01
CA GLY A 36 -15.01 -11.31 -19.98
C GLY A 36 -15.86 -11.61 -18.74
N PRO A 37 -17.07 -11.04 -18.68
CA PRO A 37 -17.98 -11.25 -17.55
C PRO A 37 -18.33 -12.73 -17.28
N PHE A 38 -18.37 -13.56 -18.32
CA PHE A 38 -18.63 -14.99 -18.17
C PHE A 38 -17.50 -15.72 -17.45
N ASP A 39 -16.24 -15.37 -17.75
CA ASP A 39 -15.07 -15.95 -17.10
C ASP A 39 -15.06 -15.57 -15.61
N GLN A 40 -15.37 -14.31 -15.29
CA GLN A 40 -15.54 -13.85 -13.91
C GLN A 40 -16.63 -14.65 -13.17
N LEU A 41 -17.80 -14.84 -13.79
CA LEU A 41 -18.89 -15.62 -13.21
C LEU A 41 -18.49 -17.08 -12.97
N HIS A 42 -17.76 -17.68 -13.89
CA HIS A 42 -17.24 -19.04 -13.72
C HIS A 42 -16.28 -19.12 -12.53
N ALA A 43 -15.32 -18.19 -12.44
CA ALA A 43 -14.38 -18.13 -11.33
C ALA A 43 -15.09 -17.97 -9.96
N LEU A 44 -16.10 -17.08 -9.87
CA LEU A 44 -16.89 -16.90 -8.66
C LEU A 44 -17.66 -18.16 -8.26
N ARG A 45 -18.26 -18.88 -9.22
CA ARG A 45 -18.96 -20.14 -8.98
C ARG A 45 -18.02 -21.25 -8.53
N ASP A 46 -16.82 -21.30 -9.11
CA ASP A 46 -15.82 -22.30 -8.73
C ASP A 46 -15.28 -22.02 -7.32
N SER A 47 -15.01 -20.74 -6.99
CA SER A 47 -14.68 -20.34 -5.62
C SER A 47 -15.76 -20.74 -4.61
N ARG A 48 -17.03 -20.49 -4.96
CA ARG A 48 -18.17 -20.89 -4.13
C ARG A 48 -18.24 -22.40 -3.90
N LYS A 49 -18.03 -23.22 -4.95
CA LYS A 49 -18.01 -24.69 -4.85
C LYS A 49 -16.85 -25.21 -4.01
N ALA A 50 -15.69 -24.59 -4.14
CA ALA A 50 -14.49 -24.96 -3.38
C ALA A 50 -14.59 -24.58 -1.90
N GLY A 51 -15.44 -23.60 -1.54
CA GLY A 51 -15.61 -23.12 -0.16
C GLY A 51 -14.40 -22.41 0.40
N HIS A 52 -13.47 -21.97 -0.45
CA HIS A 52 -12.29 -21.23 0.02
C HIS A 52 -12.69 -19.89 0.63
N PRO A 53 -11.97 -19.43 1.67
CA PRO A 53 -12.16 -18.09 2.20
C PRO A 53 -11.88 -17.02 1.14
N LEU A 54 -12.41 -15.83 1.36
CA LEU A 54 -12.34 -14.72 0.43
C LEU A 54 -11.26 -13.72 0.84
N SER A 55 -10.54 -13.21 -0.14
CA SER A 55 -9.71 -12.02 -0.04
C SER A 55 -10.35 -10.91 -0.86
N LEU A 56 -10.65 -9.78 -0.22
CA LEU A 56 -11.31 -8.62 -0.85
C LEU A 56 -10.37 -7.43 -0.95
N TYR A 57 -10.34 -6.81 -2.10
CA TYR A 57 -9.72 -5.50 -2.30
C TYR A 57 -10.78 -4.47 -2.68
N VAL A 58 -10.85 -3.38 -1.93
CA VAL A 58 -11.77 -2.26 -2.16
C VAL A 58 -10.96 -1.06 -2.60
N HIS A 59 -11.19 -0.61 -3.83
CA HIS A 59 -10.47 0.51 -4.41
C HIS A 59 -11.20 1.83 -4.17
N ILE A 60 -10.55 2.76 -3.45
CA ILE A 60 -11.06 4.13 -3.23
C ILE A 60 -10.16 5.09 -4.00
N PRO A 61 -10.58 5.58 -5.18
CA PRO A 61 -9.66 6.26 -6.11
C PRO A 61 -9.34 7.71 -5.75
N PHE A 62 -9.91 8.27 -4.70
CA PHE A 62 -9.85 9.71 -4.44
C PHE A 62 -8.60 10.13 -3.68
N CYS A 63 -8.00 11.26 -4.11
CA CYS A 63 -6.98 12.00 -3.36
C CYS A 63 -7.28 13.50 -3.44
N ALA A 64 -7.04 14.23 -2.35
CA ALA A 64 -7.18 15.68 -2.35
C ALA A 64 -6.04 16.39 -3.09
N ASN A 65 -4.83 15.81 -3.06
CA ASN A 65 -3.63 16.36 -3.67
C ASN A 65 -2.93 15.33 -4.54
N ILE A 66 -2.23 15.78 -5.57
CA ILE A 66 -1.47 14.93 -6.46
C ILE A 66 -0.01 14.83 -6.00
N CYS A 67 0.49 13.61 -5.82
CA CYS A 67 1.93 13.35 -5.70
C CYS A 67 2.50 13.09 -7.10
N TYR A 68 3.61 13.74 -7.45
CA TYR A 68 4.12 13.71 -8.83
C TYR A 68 4.67 12.34 -9.23
N TYR A 69 5.16 11.54 -8.30
CA TYR A 69 5.64 10.17 -8.56
C TYR A 69 4.52 9.16 -8.82
N CYS A 70 3.27 9.49 -8.44
CA CYS A 70 2.19 8.52 -8.29
C CYS A 70 1.70 7.92 -9.62
N ALA A 71 1.73 6.60 -9.71
CA ALA A 71 1.23 5.79 -10.83
C ALA A 71 -0.12 5.11 -10.56
N CYS A 72 -0.72 5.32 -9.36
CA CYS A 72 -1.98 4.67 -9.01
C CYS A 72 -3.15 5.14 -9.89
N ASN A 73 -4.17 4.30 -10.01
CA ASN A 73 -5.45 4.68 -10.60
C ASN A 73 -6.21 5.59 -9.62
N LYS A 74 -6.29 6.88 -9.92
CA LYS A 74 -6.77 7.90 -8.98
C LYS A 74 -7.56 9.01 -9.63
N VAL A 75 -8.40 9.64 -8.82
CA VAL A 75 -9.16 10.87 -9.14
C VAL A 75 -8.73 11.96 -8.16
N ILE A 76 -8.06 12.99 -8.67
CA ILE A 76 -7.64 14.13 -7.85
C ILE A 76 -8.77 15.13 -7.76
N THR A 77 -9.25 15.38 -6.55
CA THR A 77 -10.32 16.35 -6.29
C THR A 77 -10.34 16.78 -4.83
N LYS A 78 -10.66 18.06 -4.59
CA LYS A 78 -10.96 18.58 -3.24
C LYS A 78 -12.45 18.49 -2.91
N ASP A 79 -13.29 18.24 -3.92
CA ASP A 79 -14.72 18.06 -3.73
C ASP A 79 -15.03 16.66 -3.18
N ARG A 80 -15.28 16.59 -1.87
CA ARG A 80 -15.63 15.35 -1.16
C ARG A 80 -16.95 14.76 -1.65
N GLY A 81 -17.84 15.57 -2.22
CA GLY A 81 -19.14 15.11 -2.77
C GLY A 81 -19.00 14.12 -3.95
N ARG A 82 -17.86 14.16 -4.65
CA ARG A 82 -17.59 13.25 -5.78
C ARG A 82 -17.49 11.78 -5.38
N SER A 83 -17.28 11.48 -4.11
CA SER A 83 -17.27 10.09 -3.61
C SER A 83 -18.65 9.45 -3.58
N ALA A 84 -19.72 10.21 -3.38
CA ALA A 84 -21.07 9.66 -3.21
C ALA A 84 -21.57 8.85 -4.44
N PRO A 85 -21.51 9.36 -5.69
CA PRO A 85 -21.92 8.57 -6.85
C PRO A 85 -21.02 7.36 -7.10
N TYR A 86 -19.73 7.44 -6.76
CA TYR A 86 -18.84 6.28 -6.82
C TYR A 86 -19.25 5.20 -5.82
N LEU A 87 -19.49 5.57 -4.56
CA LEU A 87 -19.93 4.63 -3.52
C LEU A 87 -21.26 3.95 -3.88
N ALA A 88 -22.20 4.68 -4.46
CA ALA A 88 -23.45 4.09 -4.94
C ALA A 88 -23.21 2.98 -6.00
N ARG A 89 -22.21 3.16 -6.87
CA ARG A 89 -21.81 2.14 -7.84
C ARG A 89 -21.10 0.96 -7.20
N LEU A 90 -20.21 1.24 -6.25
CA LEU A 90 -19.48 0.21 -5.49
C LEU A 90 -20.44 -0.66 -4.67
N VAL A 91 -21.42 -0.07 -4.01
CA VAL A 91 -22.49 -0.84 -3.31
C VAL A 91 -23.24 -1.73 -4.28
N ARG A 92 -23.58 -1.22 -5.46
CA ARG A 92 -24.23 -2.04 -6.48
C ARG A 92 -23.35 -3.20 -6.97
N GLU A 93 -22.06 -2.99 -7.11
CA GLU A 93 -21.08 -4.05 -7.43
C GLU A 93 -21.03 -5.11 -6.33
N ILE A 94 -20.97 -4.70 -5.05
CA ILE A 94 -21.03 -5.61 -3.90
C ILE A 94 -22.30 -6.47 -3.96
N GLU A 95 -23.46 -5.88 -4.21
CA GLU A 95 -24.73 -6.62 -4.36
C GLU A 95 -24.69 -7.65 -5.49
N ILE A 96 -24.10 -7.31 -6.63
CA ILE A 96 -24.04 -8.20 -7.80
C ILE A 96 -23.09 -9.36 -7.51
N VAL A 97 -21.87 -9.06 -7.06
CA VAL A 97 -20.83 -10.07 -6.82
C VAL A 97 -21.24 -11.03 -5.70
N SER A 98 -21.79 -10.52 -4.61
CA SER A 98 -22.18 -11.34 -3.45
C SER A 98 -23.23 -12.41 -3.78
N ARG A 99 -24.08 -12.20 -4.79
CA ARG A 99 -25.07 -13.22 -5.25
C ARG A 99 -24.42 -14.49 -5.81
N HIS A 100 -23.18 -14.41 -6.25
CA HIS A 100 -22.44 -15.52 -6.83
C HIS A 100 -21.52 -16.23 -5.82
N LEU A 101 -21.40 -15.67 -4.61
CA LEU A 101 -20.63 -16.21 -3.50
C LEU A 101 -21.53 -16.96 -2.50
N SER A 102 -20.93 -17.75 -1.60
CA SER A 102 -21.65 -18.35 -0.48
C SER A 102 -21.60 -17.45 0.74
N ARG A 103 -22.69 -17.40 1.50
CA ARG A 103 -22.71 -16.74 2.81
C ARG A 103 -21.87 -17.46 3.86
N GLU A 104 -21.48 -18.70 3.60
CA GLU A 104 -20.60 -19.49 4.46
C GLU A 104 -19.11 -19.19 4.22
N GLN A 105 -18.78 -18.61 3.03
CA GLN A 105 -17.40 -18.20 2.74
C GLN A 105 -17.05 -16.97 3.58
N VAL A 106 -16.14 -17.14 4.53
CA VAL A 106 -15.64 -16.04 5.36
C VAL A 106 -14.70 -15.15 4.54
N VAL A 107 -14.73 -13.86 4.82
CA VAL A 107 -13.75 -12.90 4.31
C VAL A 107 -12.59 -12.89 5.31
N GLU A 108 -11.52 -13.62 5.01
CA GLU A 108 -10.31 -13.64 5.84
C GLU A 108 -9.46 -12.40 5.64
N GLN A 109 -9.46 -11.86 4.43
CA GLN A 109 -8.65 -10.67 4.10
C GLN A 109 -9.53 -9.59 3.48
N LEU A 110 -9.36 -8.37 3.98
CA LEU A 110 -9.98 -7.17 3.44
C LEU A 110 -8.92 -6.07 3.35
N HIS A 111 -8.78 -5.46 2.19
CA HIS A 111 -7.86 -4.35 2.01
C HIS A 111 -8.53 -3.17 1.32
N PHE A 112 -8.47 -2.00 1.95
CA PHE A 112 -8.87 -0.72 1.34
C PHE A 112 -7.62 0.01 0.85
N GLY A 113 -7.57 0.26 -0.45
CA GLY A 113 -6.44 0.93 -1.08
C GLY A 113 -6.84 1.83 -2.24
N GLY A 114 -5.84 2.28 -3.00
CA GLY A 114 -6.04 3.02 -4.25
C GLY A 114 -5.47 4.42 -4.27
N GLY A 115 -6.29 5.44 -4.02
CA GLY A 115 -5.87 6.82 -3.81
C GLY A 115 -5.59 7.05 -2.33
N THR A 116 -6.61 7.48 -1.60
CA THR A 116 -6.57 7.66 -0.13
C THR A 116 -7.94 7.27 0.43
N PRO A 117 -8.10 6.08 1.03
CA PRO A 117 -9.39 5.65 1.56
C PRO A 117 -9.98 6.60 2.61
N THR A 118 -9.15 7.29 3.40
CA THR A 118 -9.56 8.32 4.36
C THR A 118 -10.04 9.62 3.71
N PHE A 119 -10.06 9.70 2.38
CA PHE A 119 -10.83 10.72 1.65
C PHE A 119 -12.32 10.61 1.93
N LEU A 120 -12.83 9.41 2.22
CA LEU A 120 -14.23 9.20 2.59
C LEU A 120 -14.52 9.80 3.96
N SER A 121 -15.72 10.35 4.11
CA SER A 121 -16.17 10.82 5.42
C SER A 121 -16.39 9.65 6.39
N PRO A 122 -16.39 9.90 7.70
CA PRO A 122 -16.71 8.88 8.71
C PRO A 122 -18.05 8.16 8.45
N GLY A 123 -19.07 8.90 8.03
CA GLY A 123 -20.38 8.33 7.64
C GLY A 123 -20.29 7.40 6.43
N GLN A 124 -19.52 7.78 5.42
CA GLN A 124 -19.32 6.98 4.21
C GLN A 124 -18.52 5.69 4.49
N LEU A 125 -17.51 5.76 5.36
CA LEU A 125 -16.75 4.57 5.80
C LEU A 125 -17.64 3.60 6.57
N ARG A 126 -18.47 4.11 7.51
CA ARG A 126 -19.43 3.27 8.25
C ARG A 126 -20.45 2.63 7.32
N GLU A 127 -21.00 3.38 6.37
CA GLU A 127 -21.98 2.86 5.41
C GLU A 127 -21.35 1.77 4.53
N LEU A 128 -20.16 2.00 3.97
CA LEU A 128 -19.48 1.03 3.12
C LEU A 128 -19.19 -0.27 3.88
N MET A 129 -18.69 -0.19 5.12
CA MET A 129 -18.44 -1.37 5.95
C MET A 129 -19.76 -2.09 6.32
N SER A 130 -20.84 -1.35 6.56
CA SER A 130 -22.19 -1.92 6.78
C SER A 130 -22.66 -2.68 5.55
N GLN A 131 -22.50 -2.14 4.36
CA GLN A 131 -22.85 -2.82 3.11
C GLN A 131 -22.01 -4.10 2.88
N LEU A 132 -20.72 -4.05 3.15
CA LEU A 132 -19.86 -5.24 3.07
C LEU A 132 -20.35 -6.33 4.05
N ARG A 133 -20.62 -5.99 5.33
CA ARG A 133 -21.14 -6.93 6.34
C ARG A 133 -22.54 -7.46 5.98
N THR A 134 -23.37 -6.64 5.36
CA THR A 134 -24.73 -7.04 4.91
C THR A 134 -24.68 -8.08 3.81
N HIS A 135 -23.71 -8.00 2.91
CA HIS A 135 -23.65 -8.83 1.72
C HIS A 135 -22.62 -9.98 1.79
N LEU A 136 -21.62 -9.87 2.65
CA LEU A 136 -20.52 -10.81 2.78
C LEU A 136 -20.32 -11.22 4.26
N ASN A 137 -19.64 -12.34 4.48
CA ASN A 137 -19.38 -12.86 5.82
C ASN A 137 -18.04 -12.34 6.34
N LEU A 138 -18.01 -11.08 6.83
CA LEU A 138 -16.84 -10.50 7.48
C LEU A 138 -16.69 -11.03 8.90
N LEU A 139 -15.45 -11.30 9.29
CA LEU A 139 -15.09 -11.66 10.68
C LEU A 139 -15.21 -10.41 11.59
N ASP A 140 -15.67 -10.60 12.81
CA ASP A 140 -15.85 -9.55 13.82
C ASP A 140 -15.07 -9.81 15.12
N ASP A 141 -14.34 -10.93 15.16
CA ASP A 141 -13.52 -11.38 16.30
C ASP A 141 -12.05 -10.95 16.20
N ASP A 142 -11.72 -10.03 15.30
CA ASP A 142 -10.36 -9.54 15.03
C ASP A 142 -9.37 -10.60 14.48
N SER A 143 -9.87 -11.77 14.07
CA SER A 143 -9.02 -12.84 13.51
C SER A 143 -8.66 -12.64 12.04
N GLY A 144 -9.46 -11.85 11.29
CA GLY A 144 -9.19 -11.53 9.89
C GLY A 144 -8.04 -10.54 9.70
N ASP A 145 -7.51 -10.48 8.48
CA ASP A 145 -6.49 -9.52 8.07
C ASP A 145 -7.15 -8.34 7.36
N TYR A 146 -7.51 -7.31 8.12
CA TYR A 146 -8.24 -6.15 7.59
C TYR A 146 -7.35 -4.93 7.56
N GLY A 147 -6.83 -4.62 6.38
CA GLY A 147 -5.85 -3.56 6.14
C GLY A 147 -6.44 -2.35 5.43
N ILE A 148 -5.83 -1.20 5.68
CA ILE A 148 -6.16 0.06 5.01
C ILE A 148 -4.92 0.90 4.74
N GLU A 149 -4.85 1.46 3.51
CA GLU A 149 -3.83 2.45 3.15
C GLU A 149 -4.23 3.83 3.67
N ILE A 150 -3.30 4.51 4.32
CA ILE A 150 -3.51 5.83 4.92
C ILE A 150 -2.44 6.81 4.45
N ASP A 151 -2.87 7.97 4.00
CA ASP A 151 -2.02 9.14 3.91
C ASP A 151 -2.03 9.83 5.29
N PRO A 152 -0.90 9.90 6.02
CA PRO A 152 -0.85 10.51 7.35
C PRO A 152 -1.35 11.95 7.41
N ARG A 153 -1.32 12.68 6.28
CA ARG A 153 -1.84 14.05 6.17
C ARG A 153 -3.38 14.12 6.18
N GLU A 154 -4.05 12.99 5.94
CA GLU A 154 -5.51 12.87 5.81
C GLU A 154 -6.12 11.99 6.93
N ALA A 155 -5.41 11.84 8.04
CA ALA A 155 -5.85 11.05 9.19
C ALA A 155 -5.42 11.69 10.52
N ASP A 156 -6.15 11.38 11.58
CA ASP A 156 -5.89 11.78 12.95
C ASP A 156 -6.29 10.67 13.92
N TRP A 157 -6.17 10.92 15.21
CA TRP A 157 -6.58 9.97 16.27
C TRP A 157 -8.03 9.52 16.14
N SER A 158 -8.94 10.44 15.78
CA SER A 158 -10.37 10.13 15.60
C SER A 158 -10.57 9.19 14.42
N THR A 159 -9.87 9.43 13.32
CA THR A 159 -9.88 8.58 12.13
C THR A 159 -9.37 7.18 12.47
N MET A 160 -8.24 7.07 13.19
CA MET A 160 -7.68 5.79 13.60
C MET A 160 -8.63 5.01 14.53
N GLY A 161 -9.27 5.70 15.48
CA GLY A 161 -10.29 5.10 16.36
C GLY A 161 -11.48 4.56 15.59
N LEU A 162 -12.01 5.34 14.64
CA LEU A 162 -13.10 4.91 13.76
C LEU A 162 -12.71 3.67 12.93
N LEU A 163 -11.56 3.68 12.31
CA LEU A 163 -11.12 2.55 11.49
C LEU A 163 -10.98 1.27 12.33
N ARG A 164 -10.45 1.40 13.55
CA ARG A 164 -10.35 0.27 14.49
C ARG A 164 -11.74 -0.25 14.90
N GLU A 165 -12.69 0.63 15.19
CA GLU A 165 -14.10 0.29 15.47
C GLU A 165 -14.75 -0.46 14.29
N LEU A 166 -14.40 -0.09 13.05
CA LEU A 166 -14.91 -0.74 11.84
C LEU A 166 -14.30 -2.13 11.59
N GLY A 167 -13.26 -2.50 12.34
CA GLY A 167 -12.62 -3.81 12.28
C GLY A 167 -11.26 -3.83 11.57
N PHE A 168 -10.75 -2.68 11.11
CA PHE A 168 -9.39 -2.63 10.56
C PHE A 168 -8.37 -2.85 11.67
N ASN A 169 -7.44 -3.78 11.44
CA ASN A 169 -6.41 -4.15 12.40
C ASN A 169 -5.00 -4.06 11.82
N ARG A 170 -4.86 -3.64 10.56
CA ARG A 170 -3.59 -3.38 9.88
C ARG A 170 -3.64 -2.05 9.15
N VAL A 171 -2.54 -1.32 9.17
CA VAL A 171 -2.43 -0.04 8.43
C VAL A 171 -1.14 -0.01 7.62
N SER A 172 -1.23 0.60 6.41
CA SER A 172 -0.09 0.95 5.59
C SER A 172 -0.04 2.47 5.46
N LEU A 173 1.05 3.08 5.92
CA LEU A 173 1.23 4.52 5.94
C LEU A 173 2.21 4.94 4.86
N GLY A 174 1.77 5.78 3.93
CA GLY A 174 2.63 6.34 2.91
C GLY A 174 3.54 7.43 3.49
N VAL A 175 4.81 7.11 3.73
CA VAL A 175 5.86 8.05 4.16
C VAL A 175 6.65 8.56 2.96
N GLN A 176 7.15 7.67 2.16
CA GLN A 176 7.96 7.84 0.96
C GLN A 176 9.38 8.36 1.25
N ASP A 177 9.51 9.55 1.82
CA ASP A 177 10.75 10.17 2.26
C ASP A 177 10.45 11.29 3.28
N PHE A 178 11.34 11.49 4.26
CA PHE A 178 11.25 12.60 5.22
C PHE A 178 12.07 13.83 4.82
N ASP A 179 12.94 13.73 3.82
CA ASP A 179 13.70 14.89 3.34
C ASP A 179 12.80 15.92 2.68
N MET A 180 12.82 17.15 3.18
CA MET A 180 11.93 18.24 2.75
C MET A 180 12.14 18.63 1.28
N GLU A 181 13.38 18.58 0.77
CA GLU A 181 13.65 18.92 -0.64
C GLU A 181 13.13 17.85 -1.59
N VAL A 182 13.19 16.58 -1.19
CA VAL A 182 12.55 15.47 -1.90
C VAL A 182 11.03 15.63 -1.89
N GLN A 183 10.44 15.89 -0.72
CA GLN A 183 8.99 16.08 -0.56
C GLN A 183 8.46 17.23 -1.43
N LYS A 184 9.19 18.36 -1.48
CA LYS A 184 8.85 19.50 -2.36
C LYS A 184 8.89 19.09 -3.84
N ALA A 185 9.95 18.39 -4.24
CA ALA A 185 10.15 17.96 -5.62
C ALA A 185 9.04 17.01 -6.12
N VAL A 186 8.44 16.23 -5.22
CA VAL A 186 7.35 15.29 -5.54
C VAL A 186 5.96 15.77 -5.13
N ASN A 187 5.82 17.01 -4.65
CA ASN A 187 4.57 17.60 -4.16
C ASN A 187 3.88 16.79 -3.06
N ARG A 188 4.67 16.26 -2.11
CA ARG A 188 4.16 15.54 -0.95
C ARG A 188 4.81 16.07 0.33
N MET A 189 4.31 17.19 0.82
CA MET A 189 4.76 17.76 2.08
C MET A 189 4.09 17.03 3.25
N GLN A 190 4.90 16.41 4.10
CA GLN A 190 4.47 15.61 5.23
C GLN A 190 5.53 15.70 6.33
N THR A 191 5.14 16.11 7.54
CA THR A 191 6.06 16.17 8.65
C THR A 191 6.30 14.80 9.29
N PRO A 192 7.47 14.54 9.89
CA PRO A 192 7.69 13.34 10.67
C PRO A 192 6.70 13.18 11.82
N GLU A 193 6.25 14.30 12.43
CA GLU A 193 5.26 14.32 13.50
C GLU A 193 3.88 13.81 13.07
N GLU A 194 3.44 14.13 11.86
CA GLU A 194 2.18 13.57 11.31
C GLU A 194 2.25 12.06 11.25
N THR A 195 3.34 11.50 10.73
CA THR A 195 3.54 10.05 10.70
C THR A 195 3.62 9.44 12.09
N ARG A 196 4.41 10.04 12.99
CA ARG A 196 4.56 9.60 14.38
C ARG A 196 3.21 9.54 15.09
N THR A 197 2.40 10.59 14.95
CA THR A 197 1.06 10.66 15.55
C THR A 197 0.18 9.49 15.13
N ILE A 198 0.19 9.11 13.85
CA ILE A 198 -0.61 7.99 13.36
C ILE A 198 -0.05 6.63 13.83
N VAL A 199 1.29 6.48 13.89
CA VAL A 199 1.93 5.28 14.44
C VAL A 199 1.58 5.10 15.93
N GLU A 200 1.66 6.18 16.74
CA GLU A 200 1.28 6.17 18.16
C GLU A 200 -0.20 5.81 18.34
N ALA A 201 -1.08 6.40 17.52
CA ALA A 201 -2.49 6.07 17.53
C ALA A 201 -2.73 4.58 17.21
N ALA A 202 -2.07 4.06 16.17
CA ALA A 202 -2.18 2.65 15.79
C ALA A 202 -1.70 1.71 16.90
N ARG A 203 -0.58 2.01 17.57
CA ARG A 203 -0.08 1.21 18.70
C ARG A 203 -1.04 1.26 19.90
N THR A 204 -1.50 2.44 20.27
CA THR A 204 -2.43 2.63 21.39
C THR A 204 -3.77 1.92 21.17
N LEU A 205 -4.26 1.94 19.93
CA LEU A 205 -5.51 1.29 19.51
C LEU A 205 -5.33 -0.20 19.19
N GLN A 206 -4.13 -0.74 19.42
CA GLN A 206 -3.83 -2.17 19.26
C GLN A 206 -4.05 -2.67 17.82
N TYR A 207 -3.60 -1.90 16.82
CA TYR A 207 -3.45 -2.44 15.48
C TYR A 207 -2.36 -3.53 15.49
N ARG A 208 -2.63 -4.64 14.81
CA ARG A 208 -1.76 -5.83 14.80
C ARG A 208 -0.49 -5.63 13.98
N SER A 209 -0.57 -4.81 12.94
CA SER A 209 0.58 -4.54 12.06
C SER A 209 0.53 -3.13 11.50
N ILE A 210 1.67 -2.47 11.52
CA ILE A 210 1.91 -1.16 10.93
C ILE A 210 2.98 -1.31 9.86
N ASN A 211 2.61 -1.04 8.61
CA ASN A 211 3.53 -0.96 7.49
C ASN A 211 3.84 0.50 7.15
N LEU A 212 5.10 0.82 6.87
CA LEU A 212 5.51 2.12 6.34
C LEU A 212 6.04 1.95 4.92
N ASP A 213 5.51 2.75 3.99
CA ASP A 213 5.93 2.73 2.60
C ASP A 213 6.98 3.81 2.35
N LEU A 214 8.12 3.41 1.79
CA LEU A 214 9.21 4.26 1.34
C LEU A 214 9.42 4.13 -0.16
N ILE A 215 9.95 5.18 -0.78
CA ILE A 215 10.34 5.17 -2.19
C ILE A 215 11.76 5.68 -2.33
N TYR A 216 12.67 4.85 -2.84
CA TYR A 216 14.00 5.29 -3.22
C TYR A 216 14.09 5.58 -4.72
N GLY A 217 15.03 6.46 -5.08
CA GLY A 217 15.19 6.91 -6.46
C GLY A 217 14.31 8.10 -6.84
N LEU A 218 13.71 8.81 -5.87
CA LEU A 218 12.98 10.04 -6.07
C LEU A 218 13.93 11.21 -6.43
N PRO A 219 13.42 12.30 -7.06
CA PRO A 219 14.25 13.46 -7.37
C PRO A 219 14.85 14.07 -6.10
N LYS A 220 16.09 14.52 -6.19
CA LYS A 220 16.92 15.13 -5.13
C LYS A 220 17.34 14.18 -4.01
N GLN A 221 16.96 12.93 -4.04
CA GLN A 221 17.50 11.94 -3.10
C GLN A 221 18.99 11.69 -3.32
N THR A 222 19.70 11.49 -2.22
CA THR A 222 21.07 10.98 -2.21
C THR A 222 21.13 9.73 -1.31
N PRO A 223 22.16 8.88 -1.44
CA PRO A 223 22.33 7.77 -0.51
C PRO A 223 22.33 8.19 0.97
N ASP A 224 22.92 9.34 1.28
CA ASP A 224 22.98 9.86 2.66
C ASP A 224 21.63 10.42 3.13
N SER A 225 20.86 11.13 2.26
CA SER A 225 19.55 11.65 2.65
C SER A 225 18.56 10.51 2.89
N PHE A 226 18.56 9.51 2.01
CA PHE A 226 17.65 8.37 2.14
C PHE A 226 18.04 7.49 3.36
N ALA A 227 19.31 7.31 3.65
CA ALA A 227 19.76 6.62 4.85
C ALA A 227 19.22 7.28 6.13
N ARG A 228 19.20 8.63 6.21
CA ARG A 228 18.57 9.34 7.34
C ARG A 228 17.08 9.09 7.44
N THR A 229 16.35 9.07 6.30
CA THR A 229 14.93 8.70 6.28
C THR A 229 14.70 7.28 6.83
N VAL A 230 15.55 6.33 6.45
CA VAL A 230 15.50 4.95 6.95
C VAL A 230 15.74 4.90 8.47
N ASP A 231 16.72 5.65 8.99
CA ASP A 231 16.97 5.71 10.43
C ASP A 231 15.76 6.27 11.21
N GLU A 232 15.13 7.33 10.71
CA GLU A 232 13.91 7.89 11.32
C GLU A 232 12.75 6.89 11.30
N VAL A 233 12.59 6.15 10.21
CA VAL A 233 11.57 5.11 10.08
C VAL A 233 11.84 3.93 11.04
N ILE A 234 13.08 3.50 11.18
CA ILE A 234 13.47 2.46 12.15
C ILE A 234 13.13 2.90 13.58
N ALA A 235 13.33 4.18 13.90
CA ALA A 235 12.98 4.73 15.22
C ALA A 235 11.46 4.69 15.51
N LEU A 236 10.60 4.65 14.49
CA LEU A 236 9.15 4.46 14.64
C LEU A 236 8.77 3.00 14.89
N GLN A 237 9.70 2.06 14.72
CA GLN A 237 9.51 0.63 14.94
C GLN A 237 8.29 0.03 14.23
N PRO A 238 8.11 0.22 12.91
CA PRO A 238 7.02 -0.44 12.19
C PRO A 238 7.19 -1.97 12.20
N ASP A 239 6.11 -2.70 12.02
CA ASP A 239 6.16 -4.16 11.90
C ASP A 239 6.67 -4.59 10.52
N ARG A 240 6.34 -3.79 9.50
CA ARG A 240 6.68 -4.00 8.09
C ARG A 240 7.17 -2.72 7.43
N LEU A 241 7.95 -2.90 6.38
CA LEU A 241 8.37 -1.83 5.48
C LEU A 241 8.22 -2.29 4.04
N SER A 242 7.72 -1.37 3.20
CA SER A 242 7.74 -1.51 1.74
C SER A 242 8.68 -0.45 1.19
N VAL A 243 9.77 -0.86 0.52
CA VAL A 243 10.82 0.05 0.02
C VAL A 243 10.86 -0.02 -1.50
N PHE A 244 10.02 0.79 -2.15
CA PHE A 244 9.80 0.74 -3.58
C PHE A 244 10.86 1.49 -4.38
N ASN A 245 11.25 0.94 -5.52
CA ASN A 245 12.06 1.63 -6.51
C ASN A 245 11.19 2.56 -7.36
N TYR A 246 11.51 3.86 -7.38
CA TYR A 246 10.85 4.81 -8.27
C TYR A 246 11.16 4.50 -9.74
N ALA A 247 10.10 4.27 -10.52
CA ALA A 247 10.17 4.16 -11.99
C ALA A 247 9.68 5.47 -12.63
N HIS A 248 10.56 6.17 -13.35
CA HIS A 248 10.24 7.40 -14.06
C HIS A 248 9.71 7.08 -15.46
N LEU A 249 8.39 7.19 -15.65
CA LEU A 249 7.68 6.87 -16.89
C LEU A 249 6.70 8.02 -17.24
N PRO A 250 7.19 9.24 -17.53
CA PRO A 250 6.36 10.42 -17.76
C PRO A 250 5.49 10.33 -19.01
N GLU A 251 5.81 9.44 -19.94
CA GLU A 251 4.99 9.14 -21.13
C GLU A 251 3.71 8.37 -20.77
N ARG A 252 3.76 7.57 -19.70
CA ARG A 252 2.60 6.79 -19.19
C ARG A 252 1.85 7.51 -18.09
N PHE A 253 2.56 8.21 -17.21
CA PHE A 253 2.00 8.85 -16.01
C PHE A 253 2.18 10.36 -16.07
N MET A 254 1.13 11.07 -16.49
CA MET A 254 1.17 12.53 -16.66
C MET A 254 1.69 13.31 -15.44
N PRO A 255 1.39 12.94 -14.17
CA PRO A 255 1.96 13.65 -13.03
C PRO A 255 3.48 13.66 -13.00
N GLN A 256 4.13 12.60 -13.46
CA GLN A 256 5.58 12.46 -13.47
C GLN A 256 6.29 13.43 -14.42
N ARG A 257 5.56 14.04 -15.37
CA ARG A 257 6.08 15.12 -16.25
C ARG A 257 6.47 16.38 -15.48
N ARG A 258 6.05 16.51 -14.23
CA ARG A 258 6.40 17.62 -13.34
C ARG A 258 7.71 17.38 -12.57
N ILE A 259 8.25 16.17 -12.62
CA ILE A 259 9.54 15.82 -12.03
C ILE A 259 10.63 16.20 -13.03
N ASN A 260 11.61 16.98 -12.57
CA ASN A 260 12.80 17.25 -13.37
C ASN A 260 13.68 16.00 -13.40
N ALA A 261 13.91 15.44 -14.59
CA ALA A 261 14.70 14.24 -14.77
C ALA A 261 16.18 14.41 -14.36
N ASP A 262 16.71 15.64 -14.44
CA ASP A 262 18.09 15.94 -14.04
C ASP A 262 18.30 15.88 -12.52
N ASP A 263 17.21 15.93 -11.74
CA ASP A 263 17.22 15.79 -10.29
C ASP A 263 17.17 14.33 -9.82
N LEU A 264 16.99 13.38 -10.73
CA LEU A 264 16.92 11.96 -10.38
C LEU A 264 18.32 11.38 -10.06
N PRO A 265 18.42 10.53 -9.04
CA PRO A 265 19.67 9.87 -8.75
C PRO A 265 20.07 8.91 -9.87
N SER A 266 21.37 8.76 -10.08
CA SER A 266 21.91 7.80 -11.06
C SER A 266 21.58 6.35 -10.68
N PRO A 267 21.62 5.40 -11.63
CA PRO A 267 21.45 3.97 -11.34
C PRO A 267 22.37 3.45 -10.22
N GLY A 268 23.63 3.92 -10.20
CA GLY A 268 24.58 3.56 -9.14
C GLY A 268 24.17 4.06 -7.76
N GLN A 269 23.69 5.31 -7.66
CA GLN A 269 23.16 5.87 -6.41
C GLN A 269 21.90 5.14 -5.94
N LYS A 270 21.01 4.76 -6.86
CA LYS A 270 19.83 3.95 -6.52
C LYS A 270 20.21 2.59 -5.96
N LEU A 271 21.20 1.94 -6.55
CA LEU A 271 21.69 0.66 -6.07
C LEU A 271 22.34 0.80 -4.69
N GLU A 272 23.12 1.86 -4.47
CA GLU A 272 23.71 2.18 -3.16
C GLU A 272 22.62 2.44 -2.10
N MET A 273 21.56 3.18 -2.43
CA MET A 273 20.42 3.39 -1.54
C MET A 273 19.79 2.05 -1.11
N LEU A 274 19.53 1.15 -2.08
CA LEU A 274 18.96 -0.16 -1.78
C LEU A 274 19.87 -1.01 -0.91
N GLN A 275 21.18 -1.01 -1.19
CA GLN A 275 22.16 -1.74 -0.40
C GLN A 275 22.19 -1.23 1.05
N ARG A 276 22.38 0.08 1.25
CA ARG A 276 22.41 0.69 2.58
C ARG A 276 21.11 0.44 3.35
N THR A 277 19.98 0.58 2.69
CA THR A 277 18.68 0.30 3.32
C THR A 277 18.56 -1.15 3.78
N THR A 278 18.99 -2.10 2.94
CA THR A 278 18.99 -3.52 3.31
C THR A 278 19.88 -3.79 4.51
N GLU A 279 21.08 -3.19 4.55
CA GLU A 279 22.02 -3.32 5.66
C GLU A 279 21.50 -2.67 6.96
N GLN A 280 20.93 -1.44 6.88
CA GLN A 280 20.35 -0.74 8.03
C GLN A 280 19.16 -1.52 8.61
N LEU A 281 18.23 -1.98 7.76
CA LEU A 281 17.07 -2.74 8.20
C LEU A 281 17.45 -4.10 8.78
N ALA A 282 18.41 -4.80 8.18
CA ALA A 282 18.95 -6.05 8.74
C ALA A 282 19.60 -5.84 10.11
N ALA A 283 20.38 -4.75 10.27
CA ALA A 283 20.99 -4.39 11.56
C ALA A 283 19.92 -4.04 12.62
N ALA A 284 18.78 -3.49 12.21
CA ALA A 284 17.62 -3.20 13.06
C ALA A 284 16.71 -4.42 13.33
N GLY A 285 17.07 -5.61 12.82
CA GLY A 285 16.35 -6.87 13.06
C GLY A 285 15.28 -7.24 12.06
N TYR A 286 15.09 -6.45 11.00
CA TYR A 286 14.14 -6.78 9.93
C TYR A 286 14.71 -7.86 9.00
N ARG A 287 13.81 -8.73 8.52
CA ARG A 287 14.11 -9.70 7.46
C ARG A 287 13.66 -9.15 6.12
N TYR A 288 14.48 -9.32 5.08
CA TYR A 288 14.03 -9.08 3.71
C TYR A 288 13.18 -10.25 3.25
N ILE A 289 11.93 -9.95 2.88
CA ILE A 289 10.95 -10.95 2.46
C ILE A 289 11.02 -11.22 0.95
N GLY A 290 11.42 -10.22 0.21
CA GLY A 290 11.36 -10.18 -1.26
C GLY A 290 10.36 -9.15 -1.76
N MET A 291 10.41 -8.86 -3.07
CA MET A 291 9.49 -7.91 -3.72
C MET A 291 9.33 -6.58 -2.97
N ASP A 292 10.46 -5.99 -2.57
CA ASP A 292 10.56 -4.70 -1.88
C ASP A 292 10.08 -4.69 -0.41
N HIS A 293 9.77 -5.83 0.20
CA HIS A 293 9.23 -5.91 1.56
C HIS A 293 10.26 -6.39 2.59
N PHE A 294 10.16 -5.78 3.78
CA PHE A 294 10.88 -6.16 4.98
C PHE A 294 9.90 -6.30 6.13
N ALA A 295 10.14 -7.23 7.04
CA ALA A 295 9.28 -7.46 8.19
C ALA A 295 10.10 -7.86 9.43
N LEU A 296 9.58 -7.56 10.62
CA LEU A 296 10.11 -8.12 11.86
C LEU A 296 9.92 -9.64 11.89
N PRO A 297 10.79 -10.39 12.60
CA PRO A 297 10.72 -11.86 12.64
C PRO A 297 9.41 -12.44 13.13
N ASP A 298 8.70 -11.70 14.01
CA ASP A 298 7.43 -12.12 14.60
C ASP A 298 6.21 -11.73 13.75
N ASP A 299 6.43 -11.05 12.64
CA ASP A 299 5.36 -10.72 11.68
C ASP A 299 5.02 -11.95 10.82
N GLU A 300 3.74 -12.14 10.52
CA GLU A 300 3.24 -13.25 9.69
C GLU A 300 3.88 -13.30 8.29
N LEU A 301 4.31 -12.14 7.76
CA LEU A 301 4.99 -12.08 6.47
C LEU A 301 6.40 -12.70 6.52
N ALA A 302 7.00 -12.81 7.71
CA ALA A 302 8.34 -13.37 7.94
C ALA A 302 8.33 -14.82 8.44
N SER A 303 7.15 -15.38 8.69
CA SER A 303 6.95 -16.75 9.24
C SER A 303 6.81 -17.83 8.16
#